data_3951c063a8f9b814665928a165d71366
#
_entry.id   3951c063a8f9b814665928a165d71366
#
_cell.length_a   1.000
_cell.length_b   1.000
_cell.length_c   1.000
_cell.angle_alpha   90.00
_cell.angle_beta   90.00
_cell.angle_gamma   90.00
#
_symmetry.space_group_name_H-M   'P 1'
#
loop_
_entity.id
_entity.type
_entity.pdbx_description
1 polymer ?
#
loop_
_entity_poly.entity_id
_entity_poly.type
_entity_poly.pdbx_seq_one_letter_code
_entity_poly.pdbx_strand_id
1 'polypeptide(L)'
;MQRVSERVRWGAVVAGWAVAILTGIVFNLIFRAAHYGLFGGESLTLSDTTALVTISMISGFLAHSAGGYAAGYRARESGGLNGAMVAVLGTAAVVAAFVIVAAIALATAGALFGEGGPVAPVSLTGGLVAQLAITALILFLVNLTGGYLGGKLGEIVPRRGES
;
A
#
# COMPACT_ATOMS: atom_id res chain seq x y z
N MET A 1 -20.64 -4.42 -24.73
CA MET A 1 -19.92 -4.18 -23.46
C MET A 1 -18.64 -5.03 -23.44
N GLN A 2 -17.47 -4.44 -23.67
CA GLN A 2 -16.20 -5.15 -23.49
C GLN A 2 -16.04 -5.46 -22.01
N ARG A 3 -15.68 -6.70 -21.67
CA ARG A 3 -15.49 -7.10 -20.27
C ARG A 3 -14.33 -6.35 -19.67
N VAL A 4 -14.47 -5.91 -18.42
CA VAL A 4 -13.41 -5.16 -17.67
C VAL A 4 -12.07 -5.93 -17.69
N SER A 5 -12.11 -7.25 -17.68
CA SER A 5 -10.94 -8.13 -17.73
C SER A 5 -10.10 -7.98 -19.02
N GLU A 6 -10.71 -7.54 -20.13
CA GLU A 6 -9.99 -7.31 -21.39
C GLU A 6 -9.20 -6.00 -21.41
N ARG A 7 -9.53 -5.09 -20.49
CA ARG A 7 -8.87 -3.77 -20.35
C ARG A 7 -7.73 -3.75 -19.33
N VAL A 8 -7.64 -4.77 -18.46
CA VAL A 8 -6.59 -4.87 -17.45
C VAL A 8 -5.40 -5.63 -18.01
N ARG A 9 -4.27 -4.94 -18.13
CA ARG A 9 -2.99 -5.53 -18.53
C ARG A 9 -2.17 -5.93 -17.30
N TRP A 10 -2.34 -7.16 -16.84
CA TRP A 10 -1.70 -7.64 -15.61
C TRP A 10 -0.18 -7.46 -15.58
N GLY A 11 0.52 -7.63 -16.69
CA GLY A 11 1.96 -7.36 -16.76
C GLY A 11 2.32 -5.90 -16.48
N ALA A 12 1.46 -4.95 -16.90
CA ALA A 12 1.64 -3.54 -16.57
C ALA A 12 1.33 -3.27 -15.08
N VAL A 13 0.27 -3.90 -14.55
CA VAL A 13 -0.14 -3.77 -13.13
C VAL A 13 0.96 -4.30 -12.19
N VAL A 14 1.48 -5.50 -12.44
CA VAL A 14 2.57 -6.10 -11.63
C VAL A 14 3.83 -5.24 -11.69
N ALA A 15 4.20 -4.74 -12.86
CA ALA A 15 5.35 -3.86 -12.97
C ALA A 15 5.14 -2.52 -12.24
N GLY A 16 3.93 -1.94 -12.33
CA GLY A 16 3.56 -0.75 -11.57
C GLY A 16 3.58 -1.01 -10.07
N TRP A 17 3.12 -2.18 -9.63
CA TRP A 17 3.15 -2.58 -8.23
C TRP A 17 4.58 -2.69 -7.69
N ALA A 18 5.51 -3.27 -8.46
CA ALA A 18 6.93 -3.31 -8.08
C ALA A 18 7.51 -1.88 -7.93
N VAL A 19 7.18 -0.96 -8.85
CA VAL A 19 7.57 0.45 -8.73
C VAL A 19 6.95 1.08 -7.48
N ALA A 20 5.67 0.82 -7.19
CA ALA A 20 5.01 1.34 -6.00
C ALA A 20 5.71 0.88 -4.71
N ILE A 21 6.10 -0.40 -4.60
CA ILE A 21 6.82 -0.91 -3.44
C ILE A 21 8.15 -0.16 -3.25
N LEU A 22 8.98 -0.10 -4.29
CA LEU A 22 10.30 0.55 -4.21
C LEU A 22 10.16 2.03 -3.85
N THR A 23 9.25 2.73 -4.53
CA THR A 23 8.99 4.15 -4.28
C THR A 23 8.42 4.37 -2.88
N GLY A 24 7.53 3.50 -2.42
CA GLY A 24 6.94 3.55 -1.08
C GLY A 24 7.98 3.40 0.03
N ILE A 25 8.92 2.48 -0.12
CA ILE A 25 10.04 2.31 0.82
C ILE A 25 10.88 3.60 0.86
N VAL A 26 11.24 4.14 -0.29
CA VAL A 26 12.07 5.37 -0.38
C VAL A 26 11.35 6.55 0.28
N PHE A 27 10.10 6.81 -0.06
CA PHE A 27 9.35 7.93 0.54
C PHE A 27 9.13 7.74 2.04
N ASN A 28 8.84 6.52 2.49
CA ASN A 28 8.68 6.26 3.92
C ASN A 28 9.98 6.54 4.70
N LEU A 29 11.13 6.14 4.15
CA LEU A 29 12.43 6.44 4.75
C LEU A 29 12.72 7.95 4.76
N ILE A 30 12.46 8.65 3.65
CA ILE A 30 12.65 10.10 3.54
C ILE A 30 11.79 10.83 4.58
N PHE A 31 10.49 10.51 4.66
CA PHE A 31 9.59 11.21 5.60
C PHE A 31 9.92 10.89 7.07
N ARG A 32 10.36 9.68 7.38
CA ARG A 32 10.84 9.34 8.74
C ARG A 32 12.12 10.10 9.07
N ALA A 33 13.07 10.17 8.15
CA ALA A 33 14.31 10.92 8.34
C ALA A 33 14.03 12.41 8.49
N ALA A 34 13.13 12.98 7.70
CA ALA A 34 12.70 14.37 7.81
C ALA A 34 12.01 14.63 9.16
N HIS A 35 11.13 13.75 9.60
CA HIS A 35 10.49 13.86 10.91
C HIS A 35 11.54 13.85 12.03
N TYR A 36 12.49 12.92 12.00
CA TYR A 36 13.57 12.82 12.95
C TYR A 36 14.43 14.11 13.00
N GLY A 37 14.78 14.65 11.82
CA GLY A 37 15.58 15.86 11.72
C GLY A 37 14.85 17.14 12.18
N LEU A 38 13.52 17.21 11.99
CA LEU A 38 12.74 18.39 12.32
C LEU A 38 12.27 18.43 13.77
N PHE A 39 12.05 17.28 14.40
CA PHE A 39 11.46 17.16 15.74
C PHE A 39 12.45 16.69 16.82
N GLY A 40 13.75 16.85 16.58
CA GLY A 40 14.76 16.78 17.65
C GLY A 40 15.21 15.36 18.02
N GLY A 41 15.12 14.42 17.11
CA GLY A 41 15.75 13.12 17.28
C GLY A 41 14.92 12.08 18.02
N GLU A 42 13.67 12.37 18.35
CA GLU A 42 12.76 11.34 18.85
C GLU A 42 12.33 10.40 17.71
N SER A 43 12.59 9.10 17.88
CA SER A 43 12.13 8.09 16.95
C SER A 43 10.60 7.96 17.05
N LEU A 44 9.91 7.87 15.91
CA LEU A 44 8.48 7.59 15.88
C LEU A 44 8.18 6.28 16.61
N THR A 45 7.43 6.40 17.69
CA THR A 45 6.95 5.28 18.49
C THR A 45 5.51 4.93 18.11
N LEU A 46 4.99 3.83 18.61
CA LEU A 46 3.57 3.46 18.40
C LEU A 46 2.61 4.47 19.02
N SER A 47 3.05 5.29 19.98
CA SER A 47 2.25 6.39 20.55
C SER A 47 2.06 7.54 19.56
N ASP A 48 2.94 7.70 18.56
CA ASP A 48 2.86 8.75 17.54
C ASP A 48 1.96 8.34 16.37
N THR A 49 0.81 7.75 16.67
CA THR A 49 -0.10 7.14 15.69
C THR A 49 -0.51 8.12 14.59
N THR A 50 -0.77 9.38 14.95
CA THR A 50 -1.18 10.40 13.97
C THR A 50 -0.06 10.69 12.96
N ALA A 51 1.17 10.85 13.43
CA ALA A 51 2.33 11.09 12.55
C ALA A 51 2.59 9.87 11.65
N LEU A 52 2.54 8.65 12.22
CA LEU A 52 2.70 7.41 11.46
C LEU A 52 1.64 7.23 10.37
N VAL A 53 0.37 7.49 10.69
CA VAL A 53 -0.74 7.42 9.72
C VAL A 53 -0.55 8.47 8.62
N THR A 54 -0.21 9.71 8.99
CA THR A 54 0.01 10.79 8.01
C THR A 54 1.18 10.47 7.07
N ILE A 55 2.31 10.02 7.59
CA ILE A 55 3.46 9.59 6.78
C ILE A 55 3.06 8.45 5.85
N SER A 56 2.30 7.47 6.36
CA SER A 56 1.83 6.33 5.57
C SER A 56 0.87 6.75 4.45
N MET A 57 -0.02 7.70 4.72
CA MET A 57 -0.95 8.24 3.71
C MET A 57 -0.19 8.95 2.58
N ILE A 58 0.71 9.85 2.92
CA ILE A 58 1.47 10.62 1.93
C ILE A 58 2.40 9.69 1.14
N SER A 59 3.16 8.84 1.82
CA SER A 59 4.05 7.87 1.17
C SER A 59 3.28 6.92 0.26
N GLY A 60 2.15 6.42 0.74
CA GLY A 60 1.28 5.51 0.01
C GLY A 60 0.70 6.16 -1.24
N PHE A 61 0.18 7.38 -1.13
CA PHE A 61 -0.33 8.14 -2.27
C PHE A 61 0.74 8.35 -3.34
N LEU A 62 1.94 8.83 -2.95
CA LEU A 62 3.05 9.08 -3.88
C LEU A 62 3.57 7.78 -4.51
N ALA A 63 3.68 6.72 -3.72
CA ALA A 63 4.09 5.41 -4.19
C ALA A 63 3.14 4.84 -5.24
N HIS A 64 1.82 4.88 -4.95
CA HIS A 64 0.82 4.39 -5.89
C HIS A 64 0.65 5.32 -7.09
N SER A 65 0.90 6.62 -6.95
CA SER A 65 0.96 7.54 -8.10
C SER A 65 2.11 7.17 -9.04
N ALA A 66 3.31 6.91 -8.52
CA ALA A 66 4.45 6.48 -9.33
C ALA A 66 4.23 5.09 -9.96
N GLY A 67 3.71 4.13 -9.17
CA GLY A 67 3.37 2.80 -9.66
C GLY A 67 2.24 2.82 -10.69
N GLY A 68 1.21 3.63 -10.44
CA GLY A 68 0.11 3.85 -11.37
C GLY A 68 0.59 4.46 -12.68
N TYR A 69 1.47 5.45 -12.60
CA TYR A 69 2.11 6.05 -13.79
C TYR A 69 2.85 4.99 -14.61
N ALA A 70 3.67 4.16 -13.99
CA ALA A 70 4.39 3.09 -14.67
C ALA A 70 3.44 2.07 -15.32
N ALA A 71 2.34 1.71 -14.64
CA ALA A 71 1.31 0.82 -15.17
C ALA A 71 0.58 1.45 -16.35
N GLY A 72 0.14 2.71 -16.23
CA GLY A 72 -0.56 3.46 -17.28
C GLY A 72 0.30 3.67 -18.52
N TYR A 73 1.57 4.05 -18.33
CA TYR A 73 2.54 4.20 -19.42
C TYR A 73 2.76 2.90 -20.20
N ARG A 74 2.75 1.74 -19.52
CA ARG A 74 2.88 0.43 -20.18
C ARG A 74 1.59 -0.05 -20.81
N ALA A 75 0.44 0.22 -20.19
CA ALA A 75 -0.85 -0.24 -20.66
C ALA A 75 -1.34 0.49 -21.91
N ARG A 76 -0.98 1.76 -22.10
CA ARG A 76 -1.39 2.69 -23.17
C ARG A 76 -2.89 3.00 -23.20
N GLU A 77 -3.72 1.98 -23.05
CA GLU A 77 -5.17 2.09 -23.00
C GLU A 77 -5.66 1.82 -21.57
N SER A 78 -6.67 2.55 -21.14
CA SER A 78 -7.23 2.39 -19.79
C SER A 78 -6.18 2.57 -18.65
N GLY A 79 -5.23 3.49 -18.83
CA GLY A 79 -4.13 3.71 -17.89
C GLY A 79 -4.61 3.99 -16.47
N GLY A 80 -5.66 4.79 -16.30
CA GLY A 80 -6.28 5.02 -15.00
C GLY A 80 -6.77 3.73 -14.34
N LEU A 81 -7.41 2.83 -15.08
CA LEU A 81 -7.86 1.53 -14.56
C LEU A 81 -6.67 0.66 -14.15
N ASN A 82 -5.66 0.55 -15.01
CA ASN A 82 -4.46 -0.23 -14.72
C ASN A 82 -3.69 0.35 -13.52
N GLY A 83 -3.62 1.67 -13.38
CA GLY A 83 -3.04 2.34 -12.23
C GLY A 83 -3.84 2.10 -10.94
N ALA A 84 -5.16 2.14 -10.97
CA ALA A 84 -6.01 1.78 -9.83
C ALA A 84 -5.81 0.32 -9.41
N MET A 85 -5.66 -0.59 -10.37
CA MET A 85 -5.40 -2.01 -10.10
C MET A 85 -4.06 -2.27 -9.39
N VAL A 86 -3.08 -1.35 -9.50
CA VAL A 86 -1.85 -1.39 -8.69
C VAL A 86 -2.18 -1.30 -7.20
N ALA A 87 -3.07 -0.39 -6.80
CA ALA A 87 -3.48 -0.25 -5.40
C ALA A 87 -4.31 -1.46 -4.93
N VAL A 88 -5.18 -1.99 -5.77
CA VAL A 88 -5.96 -3.21 -5.47
C VAL A 88 -5.02 -4.41 -5.24
N LEU A 89 -4.06 -4.62 -6.14
CA LEU A 89 -3.07 -5.70 -6.01
C LEU A 89 -2.21 -5.50 -4.75
N GLY A 90 -1.76 -4.28 -4.49
CA GLY A 90 -0.97 -3.94 -3.31
C GLY A 90 -1.72 -4.23 -2.01
N THR A 91 -2.98 -3.82 -1.92
CA THR A 91 -3.83 -4.10 -0.76
C THR A 91 -4.07 -5.59 -0.58
N ALA A 92 -4.36 -6.33 -1.65
CA ALA A 92 -4.54 -7.78 -1.59
C ALA A 92 -3.27 -8.48 -1.11
N ALA A 93 -2.09 -8.05 -1.59
CA ALA A 93 -0.81 -8.60 -1.16
C ALA A 93 -0.53 -8.32 0.34
N VAL A 94 -0.83 -7.10 0.83
CA VAL A 94 -0.68 -6.76 2.26
C VAL A 94 -1.61 -7.59 3.13
N VAL A 95 -2.87 -7.75 2.74
CA VAL A 95 -3.84 -8.58 3.47
C VAL A 95 -3.38 -10.04 3.51
N ALA A 96 -2.94 -10.59 2.37
CA ALA A 96 -2.42 -11.96 2.30
C ALA A 96 -1.19 -12.15 3.20
N ALA A 97 -0.23 -11.21 3.14
CA ALA A 97 0.96 -11.25 3.99
C ALA A 97 0.60 -11.17 5.48
N PHE A 98 -0.36 -10.32 5.85
CA PHE A 98 -0.83 -10.22 7.24
C PHE A 98 -1.44 -11.53 7.74
N VAL A 99 -2.28 -12.18 6.93
CA VAL A 99 -2.89 -13.48 7.27
C VAL A 99 -1.82 -14.55 7.45
N ILE A 100 -0.83 -14.60 6.55
CA ILE A 100 0.27 -15.57 6.65
C ILE A 100 1.09 -15.32 7.91
N VAL A 101 1.49 -14.08 8.19
CA VAL A 101 2.27 -13.74 9.39
C VAL A 101 1.48 -14.06 10.67
N ALA A 102 0.18 -13.72 10.69
CA ALA A 102 -0.67 -14.04 11.83
C ALA A 102 -0.78 -15.57 12.05
N ALA A 103 -0.95 -16.34 10.98
CA ALA A 103 -1.00 -17.80 11.07
C ALA A 103 0.33 -18.40 11.60
N ILE A 104 1.48 -17.91 11.10
CA ILE A 104 2.80 -18.32 11.58
C ILE A 104 2.97 -17.96 13.05
N ALA A 105 2.61 -16.73 13.45
CA ALA A 105 2.72 -16.27 14.82
C ALA A 105 1.89 -17.13 15.78
N LEU A 106 0.66 -17.47 15.40
CA LEU A 106 -0.20 -18.36 16.18
C LEU A 106 0.38 -19.79 16.30
N ALA A 107 0.87 -20.35 15.20
CA ALA A 107 1.46 -21.68 15.18
C ALA A 107 2.74 -21.75 16.04
N THR A 108 3.61 -20.72 15.95
CA THR A 108 4.85 -20.68 16.74
C THR A 108 4.59 -20.39 18.21
N ALA A 109 3.61 -19.56 18.55
CA ALA A 109 3.22 -19.32 19.94
C ALA A 109 2.74 -20.62 20.62
N GLY A 110 1.89 -21.40 19.96
CA GLY A 110 1.46 -22.73 20.46
C GLY A 110 2.63 -23.70 20.64
N ALA A 111 3.60 -23.70 19.72
CA ALA A 111 4.77 -24.58 19.82
C ALA A 111 5.77 -24.17 20.92
N LEU A 112 5.92 -22.86 21.19
CA LEU A 112 6.88 -22.35 22.17
C LEU A 112 6.33 -22.33 23.60
N PHE A 113 5.03 -22.12 23.80
CA PHE A 113 4.44 -21.90 25.12
C PHE A 113 3.52 -23.04 25.57
N GLY A 114 3.24 -24.04 24.74
CA GLY A 114 2.30 -25.13 25.04
C GLY A 114 0.85 -24.64 25.19
N GLU A 115 -0.07 -25.53 25.52
CA GLU A 115 -1.52 -25.23 25.68
C GLU A 115 -1.88 -24.33 26.88
N GLY A 116 -0.91 -23.79 27.60
CA GLY A 116 -1.09 -22.90 28.75
C GLY A 116 -0.22 -21.65 28.72
N GLY A 117 0.43 -21.34 27.57
CA GLY A 117 1.30 -20.18 27.46
C GLY A 117 0.53 -18.86 27.58
N PRO A 118 1.22 -17.76 28.00
CA PRO A 118 0.62 -16.45 28.23
C PRO A 118 0.34 -15.69 26.91
N VAL A 119 -0.31 -16.31 25.95
CA VAL A 119 -0.94 -15.58 24.88
C VAL A 119 -2.19 -14.96 25.48
N ALA A 120 -2.02 -13.82 26.17
CA ALA A 120 -3.17 -13.03 26.55
C ALA A 120 -3.99 -12.80 25.28
N PRO A 121 -5.26 -13.21 25.24
CA PRO A 121 -6.10 -12.94 24.09
C PRO A 121 -6.08 -11.43 23.90
N VAL A 122 -5.54 -10.96 22.75
CA VAL A 122 -5.70 -9.56 22.38
C VAL A 122 -7.20 -9.36 22.29
N SER A 123 -7.78 -8.78 23.34
CA SER A 123 -9.20 -8.43 23.36
C SER A 123 -9.39 -7.31 22.33
N LEU A 124 -9.68 -7.69 21.10
CA LEU A 124 -10.09 -6.77 20.06
C LEU A 124 -11.44 -6.20 20.48
N THR A 125 -11.43 -5.08 21.17
CA THR A 125 -12.66 -4.36 21.46
C THR A 125 -13.28 -3.93 20.13
N GLY A 126 -14.60 -3.98 20.00
CA GLY A 126 -15.31 -3.59 18.77
C GLY A 126 -14.90 -2.20 18.28
N GLY A 127 -14.57 -1.28 19.20
CA GLY A 127 -14.05 0.06 18.85
C GLY A 127 -12.71 0.03 18.15
N LEU A 128 -11.76 -0.80 18.60
CA LEU A 128 -10.43 -0.93 17.95
C LEU A 128 -10.57 -1.52 16.53
N VAL A 129 -11.40 -2.55 16.37
CA VAL A 129 -11.65 -3.17 15.06
C VAL A 129 -12.25 -2.16 14.09
N ALA A 130 -13.24 -1.37 14.54
CA ALA A 130 -13.86 -0.33 13.72
C ALA A 130 -12.84 0.75 13.33
N GLN A 131 -11.99 1.21 14.25
CA GLN A 131 -10.96 2.20 13.97
C GLN A 131 -9.93 1.69 12.95
N LEU A 132 -9.46 0.46 13.10
CA LEU A 132 -8.52 -0.16 12.16
C LEU A 132 -9.16 -0.31 10.76
N ALA A 133 -10.42 -0.74 10.69
CA ALA A 133 -11.14 -0.89 9.43
C ALA A 133 -11.34 0.45 8.71
N ILE A 134 -11.72 1.50 9.43
CA ILE A 134 -11.87 2.85 8.88
C ILE A 134 -10.52 3.38 8.37
N THR A 135 -9.45 3.24 9.17
CA THR A 135 -8.11 3.67 8.76
C THR A 135 -7.64 2.92 7.51
N ALA A 136 -7.83 1.61 7.46
CA ALA A 136 -7.46 0.79 6.30
C ALA A 136 -8.26 1.20 5.05
N LEU A 137 -9.55 1.50 5.19
CA LEU A 137 -10.41 1.97 4.10
C LEU A 137 -9.93 3.33 3.57
N ILE A 138 -9.62 4.27 4.46
CA ILE A 138 -9.10 5.59 4.06
C ILE A 138 -7.77 5.44 3.32
N LEU A 139 -6.82 4.67 3.85
CA LEU A 139 -5.54 4.39 3.20
C LEU A 139 -5.75 3.74 1.82
N PHE A 140 -6.65 2.77 1.72
CA PHE A 140 -6.98 2.14 0.44
C PHE A 140 -7.51 3.15 -0.58
N LEU A 141 -8.46 4.02 -0.19
CA LEU A 141 -9.04 5.02 -1.09
C LEU A 141 -8.01 6.06 -1.53
N VAL A 142 -7.13 6.49 -0.64
CA VAL A 142 -6.02 7.40 -0.95
C VAL A 142 -5.07 6.77 -1.96
N ASN A 143 -4.66 5.52 -1.74
CA ASN A 143 -3.78 4.78 -2.63
C ASN A 143 -4.43 4.49 -3.98
N LEU A 144 -5.72 4.15 -4.00
CA LEU A 144 -6.51 3.94 -5.20
C LEU A 144 -6.58 5.21 -6.06
N THR A 145 -6.82 6.35 -5.42
CA THR A 145 -6.83 7.66 -6.08
C THR A 145 -5.46 8.00 -6.66
N GLY A 146 -4.39 7.82 -5.88
CA GLY A 146 -3.01 8.00 -6.35
C GLY A 146 -2.71 7.11 -7.57
N GLY A 147 -3.03 5.83 -7.48
CA GLY A 147 -2.86 4.88 -8.58
C GLY A 147 -3.64 5.26 -9.84
N TYR A 148 -4.90 5.64 -9.69
CA TYR A 148 -5.73 6.08 -10.81
C TYR A 148 -5.18 7.34 -11.49
N LEU A 149 -4.84 8.37 -10.71
CA LEU A 149 -4.29 9.63 -11.23
C LEU A 149 -2.93 9.40 -11.90
N GLY A 150 -2.04 8.67 -11.27
CA GLY A 150 -0.76 8.29 -11.85
C GLY A 150 -0.95 7.53 -13.16
N GLY A 151 -1.87 6.56 -13.19
CA GLY A 151 -2.19 5.78 -14.37
C GLY A 151 -2.70 6.64 -15.53
N LYS A 152 -3.55 7.61 -15.25
CA LYS A 152 -4.01 8.58 -16.24
C LYS A 152 -2.87 9.44 -16.78
N LEU A 153 -1.98 9.91 -15.92
CA LEU A 153 -0.81 10.66 -16.34
C LEU A 153 0.13 9.82 -17.23
N GLY A 154 0.34 8.55 -16.87
CA GLY A 154 1.17 7.64 -17.67
C GLY A 154 0.58 7.33 -19.05
N GLU A 155 -0.76 7.30 -19.18
CA GLU A 155 -1.46 7.06 -20.44
C GLU A 155 -1.23 8.17 -21.47
N ILE A 156 -1.17 9.44 -21.02
CA ILE A 156 -1.09 10.61 -21.91
C ILE A 156 0.34 10.98 -22.31
N VAL A 157 1.37 10.39 -21.72
CA VAL A 157 2.77 10.72 -22.03
C VAL A 157 3.20 10.05 -23.33
N PRO A 158 3.65 10.83 -24.36
CA PRO A 158 4.17 10.29 -25.59
C PRO A 158 5.45 9.48 -25.36
N ARG A 159 5.63 8.38 -26.07
CA ARG A 159 6.91 7.66 -26.08
C ARG A 159 7.91 8.36 -26.99
N ARG A 160 9.16 8.44 -26.53
CA ARG A 160 10.25 8.88 -27.40
C ARG A 160 10.32 7.94 -28.62
N GLY A 161 10.08 8.49 -29.81
CA GLY A 161 10.18 7.79 -31.09
C GLY A 161 8.85 7.60 -31.83
N GLU A 162 7.74 8.13 -31.33
CA GLU A 162 6.42 8.13 -32.02
C GLU A 162 6.10 9.52 -32.65
N SER A 163 7.13 10.40 -32.78
CA SER A 163 7.03 11.70 -33.49
C SER A 163 7.54 11.58 -34.91
#